data_261c1716f6c9c556fa1466d8f235dd66
#
_entry.id   261c1716f6c9c556fa1466d8f235dd66
#
_cell.length_a   1.000
_cell.length_b   1.000
_cell.length_c   1.000
_cell.angle_alpha   90.00
_cell.angle_beta   90.00
_cell.angle_gamma   90.00
#
_symmetry.space_group_name_H-M   'P 1'
#
loop_
_entity.id
_entity.type
_entity.pdbx_description
1 polymer ?
#
loop_
_entity_poly.entity_id
_entity_poly.type
_entity_poly.pdbx_seq_one_letter_code
_entity_poly.pdbx_strand_id
1 'polypeptide(L)'
;MQQKDLDARWVKKNGINHYGYKNSICIDAEHGFIRRFVVTPANIDDSQMLPMLLDPDNQDNYVWADSAYSGQCFEDLLSLGGLESRIHEKGSRNYPLSETAKERNSVRSAIRACVEHFFGGMTTSMGGKLTRKIGLERNEAWWALKI
;
A
#
# COMPACT_ATOMS: atom_id res chain seq x y z
N MET A 1 9.73 -33.00 10.09
CA MET A 1 9.06 -32.53 8.86
C MET A 1 9.13 -31.01 8.84
N GLN A 2 9.73 -30.39 7.82
CA GLN A 2 9.60 -28.95 7.65
C GLN A 2 8.20 -28.63 7.11
N GLN A 3 7.45 -27.83 7.85
CA GLN A 3 6.12 -27.40 7.43
C GLN A 3 6.29 -26.32 6.35
N LYS A 4 5.77 -26.58 5.14
CA LYS A 4 5.82 -25.63 4.03
C LYS A 4 4.65 -24.66 4.14
N ASP A 5 4.92 -23.37 3.96
CA ASP A 5 3.87 -22.36 3.82
C ASP A 5 3.28 -22.45 2.39
N LEU A 6 2.00 -22.79 2.29
CA LEU A 6 1.32 -23.00 1.01
C LEU A 6 0.73 -21.71 0.45
N ASP A 7 0.58 -20.68 1.27
CA ASP A 7 -0.03 -19.40 0.89
C ASP A 7 1.02 -18.37 0.48
N ALA A 8 2.21 -18.44 1.09
CA ALA A 8 3.31 -17.54 0.78
C ALA A 8 3.79 -17.69 -0.67
N ARG A 9 4.21 -16.59 -1.28
CA ARG A 9 4.71 -16.56 -2.67
C ARG A 9 6.02 -15.78 -2.76
N TRP A 10 6.74 -16.06 -3.84
CA TRP A 10 7.94 -15.33 -4.20
C TRP A 10 7.59 -14.05 -4.96
N VAL A 11 8.32 -12.97 -4.67
CA VAL A 11 8.32 -11.74 -5.45
C VAL A 11 9.76 -11.26 -5.58
N LYS A 12 10.11 -10.68 -6.73
CA LYS A 12 11.40 -10.03 -6.95
C LYS A 12 11.23 -8.52 -6.86
N LYS A 13 11.95 -7.88 -5.93
CA LYS A 13 11.95 -6.42 -5.75
C LYS A 13 13.40 -5.92 -5.71
N ASN A 14 13.72 -4.95 -6.55
CA ASN A 14 15.08 -4.37 -6.65
C ASN A 14 16.18 -5.43 -6.83
N GLY A 15 15.92 -6.47 -7.64
CA GLY A 15 16.87 -7.54 -7.89
C GLY A 15 16.92 -8.64 -6.81
N ILE A 16 16.29 -8.43 -5.66
CA ILE A 16 16.27 -9.36 -4.52
C ILE A 16 14.98 -10.15 -4.50
N ASN A 17 15.08 -11.45 -4.26
CA ASN A 17 13.92 -12.34 -4.10
C ASN A 17 13.43 -12.31 -2.65
N HIS A 18 12.15 -12.08 -2.46
CA HIS A 18 11.47 -12.13 -1.18
C HIS A 18 10.39 -13.21 -1.22
N TYR A 19 10.30 -14.00 -0.14
CA TYR A 19 9.25 -15.01 0.04
C TYR A 19 8.38 -14.64 1.21
N GLY A 20 7.06 -14.62 1.02
CA GLY A 20 6.12 -14.32 2.10
C GLY A 20 4.88 -13.60 1.63
N TYR A 21 4.56 -12.54 2.35
CA TYR A 21 3.33 -11.77 2.24
C TYR A 21 3.64 -10.28 2.09
N LYS A 22 2.67 -9.55 1.56
CA LYS A 22 2.64 -8.08 1.57
C LYS A 22 1.54 -7.61 2.51
N ASN A 23 1.74 -6.46 3.12
CA ASN A 23 0.71 -5.75 3.86
C ASN A 23 0.47 -4.40 3.19
N SER A 24 -0.75 -4.17 2.76
CA SER A 24 -1.23 -2.90 2.22
C SER A 24 -2.13 -2.25 3.26
N ILE A 25 -1.93 -0.95 3.50
CA ILE A 25 -2.65 -0.21 4.54
C ILE A 25 -3.28 1.05 3.96
N CYS A 26 -4.42 1.42 4.50
CA CYS A 26 -5.04 2.73 4.34
C CYS A 26 -4.95 3.49 5.66
N ILE A 27 -4.37 4.68 5.63
CA ILE A 27 -4.15 5.55 6.79
C ILE A 27 -4.95 6.82 6.58
N ASP A 28 -5.63 7.27 7.65
CA ASP A 28 -6.22 8.59 7.74
C ASP A 28 -5.12 9.67 7.61
N ALA A 29 -5.30 10.58 6.66
CA ALA A 29 -4.29 11.59 6.37
C ALA A 29 -4.18 12.68 7.45
N GLU A 30 -5.24 12.92 8.21
CA GLU A 30 -5.29 13.96 9.26
C GLU A 30 -4.71 13.46 10.57
N HIS A 31 -5.11 12.26 11.02
CA HIS A 31 -4.78 11.75 12.36
C HIS A 31 -3.74 10.63 12.34
N GLY A 32 -3.45 10.04 11.17
CA GLY A 32 -2.48 8.94 11.03
C GLY A 32 -2.97 7.59 11.52
N PHE A 33 -4.27 7.40 11.74
CA PHE A 33 -4.85 6.12 12.15
C PHE A 33 -5.00 5.18 10.96
N ILE A 34 -4.69 3.90 11.17
CA ILE A 34 -4.96 2.88 10.16
C ILE A 34 -6.47 2.58 10.15
N ARG A 35 -7.07 2.83 9.00
CA ARG A 35 -8.51 2.59 8.76
C ARG A 35 -8.75 1.19 8.25
N ARG A 36 -7.88 0.72 7.35
CA ARG A 36 -7.96 -0.61 6.75
C ARG A 36 -6.58 -1.17 6.46
N PHE A 37 -6.49 -2.48 6.47
CA PHE A 37 -5.30 -3.19 6.00
C PHE A 37 -5.70 -4.48 5.29
N VAL A 38 -4.85 -4.94 4.40
CA VAL A 38 -5.02 -6.19 3.66
C VAL A 38 -3.68 -6.89 3.58
N VAL A 39 -3.64 -8.17 3.96
CA VAL A 39 -2.47 -9.03 3.82
C VAL A 39 -2.68 -9.96 2.63
N THR A 40 -1.72 -10.00 1.73
CA THR A 40 -1.77 -10.83 0.52
C THR A 40 -0.48 -11.60 0.34
N PRO A 41 -0.50 -12.73 -0.41
CA PRO A 41 0.72 -13.34 -0.90
C PRO A 41 1.58 -12.32 -1.66
N ALA A 42 2.91 -12.40 -1.51
CA ALA A 42 3.83 -11.37 -1.99
C ALA A 42 3.82 -11.13 -3.52
N ASN A 43 3.31 -12.07 -4.31
CA ASN A 43 3.20 -11.95 -5.76
C ASN A 43 1.98 -11.16 -6.25
N ILE A 44 1.03 -10.83 -5.38
CA ILE A 44 -0.14 -10.03 -5.75
C ILE A 44 0.32 -8.58 -5.96
N ASP A 45 -0.17 -7.94 -7.02
CA ASP A 45 0.14 -6.55 -7.30
C ASP A 45 -0.56 -5.61 -6.31
N ASP A 46 0.16 -4.60 -5.82
CA ASP A 46 -0.36 -3.66 -4.82
C ASP A 46 -1.58 -2.90 -5.34
N SER A 47 -1.62 -2.62 -6.64
CA SER A 47 -2.73 -1.91 -7.30
C SER A 47 -4.07 -2.65 -7.18
N GLN A 48 -4.06 -3.99 -7.12
CA GLN A 48 -5.27 -4.79 -6.97
C GLN A 48 -5.95 -4.62 -5.60
N MET A 49 -5.24 -4.06 -4.63
CA MET A 49 -5.76 -3.91 -3.25
C MET A 49 -6.54 -2.62 -3.04
N LEU A 50 -6.49 -1.67 -3.97
CA LEU A 50 -7.18 -0.38 -3.81
C LEU A 50 -8.67 -0.51 -3.46
N PRO A 51 -9.48 -1.34 -4.15
CA PRO A 51 -10.90 -1.46 -3.81
C PRO A 51 -11.17 -1.95 -2.39
N MET A 52 -10.26 -2.78 -1.84
CA MET A 52 -10.38 -3.34 -0.49
C MET A 52 -9.89 -2.38 0.58
N LEU A 53 -9.03 -1.43 0.22
CA LEU A 53 -8.47 -0.43 1.11
C LEU A 53 -9.32 0.83 1.22
N LEU A 54 -10.16 1.11 0.23
CA LEU A 54 -11.08 2.25 0.30
C LEU A 54 -12.05 2.08 1.47
N ASP A 55 -12.13 3.10 2.31
CA ASP A 55 -13.06 3.13 3.44
C ASP A 55 -14.36 3.77 2.97
N PRO A 56 -15.51 3.03 2.98
CA PRO A 56 -16.79 3.59 2.57
C PRO A 56 -17.30 4.68 3.53
N ASP A 57 -16.79 4.71 4.77
CA ASP A 57 -17.13 5.70 5.77
C ASP A 57 -16.19 6.92 5.75
N ASN A 58 -15.35 7.04 4.72
CA ASN A 58 -14.44 8.16 4.56
C ASN A 58 -15.24 9.45 4.34
N GLN A 59 -15.02 10.45 5.19
CA GLN A 59 -15.70 11.75 5.10
C GLN A 59 -14.98 12.71 4.14
N ASP A 60 -13.68 12.53 3.95
CA ASP A 60 -12.88 13.25 2.99
C ASP A 60 -12.89 12.60 1.63
N ASN A 61 -13.11 13.38 0.57
CA ASN A 61 -13.20 12.84 -0.77
C ASN A 61 -11.85 12.57 -1.43
N TYR A 62 -10.72 12.85 -0.75
CA TYR A 62 -9.40 12.70 -1.35
C TYR A 62 -8.75 11.36 -1.06
N VAL A 63 -8.15 10.76 -2.11
CA VAL A 63 -7.37 9.52 -2.01
C VAL A 63 -5.96 9.76 -2.52
N TRP A 64 -4.99 9.66 -1.62
CA TRP A 64 -3.56 9.74 -1.95
C TRP A 64 -2.95 8.36 -2.06
N ALA A 65 -2.33 8.06 -3.19
CA ALA A 65 -1.65 6.79 -3.39
C ALA A 65 -0.38 6.96 -4.25
N ASP A 66 0.42 5.91 -4.29
CA ASP A 66 1.60 5.80 -5.13
C ASP A 66 1.22 5.70 -6.62
N SER A 67 2.18 5.99 -7.49
CA SER A 67 2.03 5.84 -8.94
C SER A 67 1.79 4.39 -9.39
N ALA A 68 1.99 3.38 -8.53
CA ALA A 68 1.57 2.01 -8.80
C ALA A 68 0.05 1.87 -8.95
N TYR A 69 -0.72 2.77 -8.35
CA TYR A 69 -2.18 2.85 -8.44
C TYR A 69 -2.66 3.78 -9.56
N SER A 70 -1.75 4.33 -10.37
CA SER A 70 -2.13 5.19 -11.50
C SER A 70 -2.72 4.36 -12.65
N GLY A 71 -3.81 4.86 -13.24
CA GLY A 71 -4.46 4.25 -14.39
C GLY A 71 -5.94 4.59 -14.48
N GLN A 72 -6.48 4.60 -15.70
CA GLN A 72 -7.87 4.99 -15.95
C GLN A 72 -8.86 4.17 -15.12
N CYS A 73 -8.64 2.87 -14.99
CA CYS A 73 -9.51 1.99 -14.21
C CYS A 73 -9.63 2.41 -12.74
N PHE A 74 -8.55 2.92 -12.15
CA PHE A 74 -8.57 3.40 -10.77
C PHE A 74 -9.22 4.78 -10.65
N GLU A 75 -8.99 5.66 -11.62
CA GLU A 75 -9.67 6.96 -11.67
C GLU A 75 -11.20 6.76 -11.81
N ASP A 76 -11.64 5.84 -12.66
CA ASP A 76 -13.05 5.50 -12.83
C ASP A 76 -13.65 4.92 -11.54
N LEU A 77 -12.91 4.01 -10.86
CA LEU A 77 -13.32 3.43 -9.59
C LEU A 77 -13.52 4.51 -8.50
N LEU A 78 -12.55 5.42 -8.37
CA LEU A 78 -12.62 6.50 -7.40
C LEU A 78 -13.78 7.46 -7.71
N SER A 79 -13.94 7.82 -8.98
CA SER A 79 -15.02 8.69 -9.44
C SER A 79 -16.40 8.09 -9.17
N LEU A 80 -16.60 6.79 -9.41
CA LEU A 80 -17.84 6.08 -9.07
C LEU A 80 -18.14 6.10 -7.57
N GLY A 81 -17.11 6.08 -6.73
CA GLY A 81 -17.22 6.21 -5.28
C GLY A 81 -17.37 7.67 -4.79
N GLY A 82 -17.43 8.65 -5.67
CA GLY A 82 -17.45 10.08 -5.31
C GLY A 82 -16.13 10.57 -4.71
N LEU A 83 -15.04 9.84 -4.98
CA LEU A 83 -13.70 10.14 -4.45
C LEU A 83 -12.87 10.89 -5.50
N GLU A 84 -12.03 11.81 -5.06
CA GLU A 84 -11.12 12.59 -5.89
C GLU A 84 -9.70 12.02 -5.78
N SER A 85 -9.14 11.65 -6.92
CA SER A 85 -7.80 11.10 -7.02
C SER A 85 -6.71 12.13 -6.74
N ARG A 86 -5.82 11.81 -5.82
CA ARG A 86 -4.55 12.49 -5.55
C ARG A 86 -3.38 11.50 -5.70
N ILE A 87 -3.57 10.51 -6.58
CA ILE A 87 -2.54 9.52 -6.91
C ILE A 87 -1.37 10.21 -7.60
N HIS A 88 -0.15 9.73 -7.34
CA HIS A 88 1.05 10.25 -7.99
C HIS A 88 0.99 10.05 -9.49
N GLU A 89 1.27 11.12 -10.21
CA GLU A 89 1.41 11.08 -11.66
C GLU A 89 2.67 10.30 -12.06
N LYS A 90 2.55 9.46 -13.08
CA LYS A 90 3.64 8.62 -13.58
C LYS A 90 4.13 9.15 -14.91
N GLY A 91 5.41 9.48 -14.99
CA GLY A 91 6.07 9.73 -16.25
C GLY A 91 6.44 8.44 -16.97
N SER A 92 6.65 8.53 -18.27
CA SER A 92 7.22 7.44 -19.08
C SER A 92 8.54 7.86 -19.70
N ARG A 93 9.26 6.90 -20.29
CA ARG A 93 10.54 7.18 -20.96
C ARG A 93 10.41 8.24 -22.07
N ASN A 94 9.30 8.24 -22.78
CA ASN A 94 9.05 9.15 -23.92
C ASN A 94 8.28 10.42 -23.49
N TYR A 95 7.64 10.41 -22.32
CA TYR A 95 6.87 11.52 -21.77
C TYR A 95 7.23 11.70 -20.29
N PRO A 96 8.35 12.39 -20.01
CA PRO A 96 8.76 12.67 -18.64
C PRO A 96 7.74 13.60 -17.97
N LEU A 97 7.70 13.54 -16.64
CA LEU A 97 6.84 14.44 -15.86
C LEU A 97 7.22 15.90 -16.09
N SER A 98 6.23 16.77 -16.29
CA SER A 98 6.42 18.21 -16.29
C SER A 98 6.86 18.72 -14.90
N GLU A 99 7.44 19.92 -14.82
CA GLU A 99 7.83 20.51 -13.53
C GLU A 99 6.61 20.68 -12.62
N THR A 100 5.48 21.13 -13.16
CA THR A 100 4.24 21.26 -12.41
C THR A 100 3.71 19.92 -11.87
N ALA A 101 3.88 18.83 -12.62
CA ALA A 101 3.52 17.49 -12.16
C ALA A 101 4.47 16.98 -11.05
N LYS A 102 5.76 17.31 -11.14
CA LYS A 102 6.74 17.01 -10.08
C LYS A 102 6.43 17.78 -8.79
N GLU A 103 6.05 19.06 -8.89
CA GLU A 103 5.64 19.86 -7.75
C GLU A 103 4.39 19.28 -7.08
N ARG A 104 3.35 18.92 -7.87
CA ARG A 104 2.16 18.24 -7.33
C ARG A 104 2.52 16.92 -6.64
N ASN A 105 3.37 16.11 -7.23
CA ASN A 105 3.83 14.87 -6.63
C ASN A 105 4.63 15.09 -5.34
N SER A 106 5.40 16.15 -5.24
CA SER A 106 6.11 16.54 -4.00
C SER A 106 5.13 16.82 -2.86
N VAL A 107 4.09 17.62 -3.11
CA VAL A 107 3.04 17.87 -2.11
C VAL A 107 2.32 16.58 -1.70
N ARG A 108 1.95 15.74 -2.67
CA ARG A 108 1.31 14.45 -2.41
C ARG A 108 2.21 13.50 -1.60
N SER A 109 3.53 13.56 -1.84
CA SER A 109 4.51 12.76 -1.06
C SER A 109 4.56 13.16 0.40
N ALA A 110 4.42 14.43 0.72
CA ALA A 110 4.42 14.91 2.09
C ALA A 110 3.24 14.32 2.90
N ILE A 111 2.06 14.21 2.29
CA ILE A 111 0.90 13.59 2.92
C ILE A 111 1.11 12.07 3.08
N ARG A 112 1.68 11.41 2.07
CA ARG A 112 1.96 9.97 2.10
C ARG A 112 3.07 9.57 3.07
N ALA A 113 3.88 10.49 3.55
CA ALA A 113 4.95 10.20 4.50
C ALA A 113 4.45 9.50 5.78
N CYS A 114 3.20 9.70 6.19
CA CYS A 114 2.61 9.01 7.34
C CYS A 114 2.61 7.48 7.17
N VAL A 115 2.38 6.96 5.95
CA VAL A 115 2.44 5.53 5.63
C VAL A 115 3.86 4.99 5.82
N GLU A 116 4.85 5.74 5.35
CA GLU A 116 6.26 5.37 5.46
C GLU A 116 6.72 5.38 6.92
N HIS A 117 6.27 6.35 7.71
CA HIS A 117 6.53 6.43 9.15
C HIS A 117 5.97 5.22 9.89
N PHE A 118 4.75 4.79 9.56
CA PHE A 118 4.17 3.59 10.13
C PHE A 118 5.04 2.36 9.85
N PHE A 119 5.39 2.09 8.59
CA PHE A 119 6.24 0.95 8.25
C PHE A 119 7.67 1.08 8.82
N GLY A 120 8.18 2.28 8.94
CA GLY A 120 9.45 2.58 9.63
C GLY A 120 9.37 2.18 11.10
N GLY A 121 8.34 2.64 11.82
CA GLY A 121 8.09 2.30 13.24
C GLY A 121 7.92 0.81 13.47
N MET A 122 7.21 0.11 12.60
CA MET A 122 7.10 -1.34 12.65
C MET A 122 8.45 -2.05 12.55
N THR A 123 9.32 -1.55 11.69
CA THR A 123 10.64 -2.15 11.47
C THR A 123 11.55 -1.96 12.68
N THR A 124 11.49 -0.79 13.31
CA THR A 124 12.38 -0.42 14.41
C THR A 124 11.87 -0.83 15.79
N SER A 125 10.57 -0.67 16.04
CA SER A 125 10.00 -0.77 17.40
C SER A 125 9.14 -2.00 17.62
N MET A 126 8.60 -2.63 16.56
CA MET A 126 7.62 -3.72 16.67
C MET A 126 8.16 -5.08 16.19
N GLY A 127 9.47 -5.30 16.24
CA GLY A 127 10.09 -6.57 15.91
C GLY A 127 10.27 -6.84 14.41
N GLY A 128 10.20 -5.80 13.57
CA GLY A 128 10.56 -5.86 12.16
C GLY A 128 9.54 -6.54 11.26
N LYS A 129 9.98 -6.82 10.02
CA LYS A 129 9.16 -7.40 8.94
C LYS A 129 9.20 -8.92 8.88
N LEU A 130 10.12 -9.55 9.62
CA LEU A 130 10.28 -11.00 9.61
C LEU A 130 9.28 -11.66 10.55
N THR A 131 8.56 -12.65 10.03
CA THR A 131 7.67 -13.49 10.82
C THR A 131 8.01 -14.96 10.61
N ARG A 132 7.79 -15.77 11.64
CA ARG A 132 7.86 -17.24 11.57
C ARG A 132 6.47 -17.88 11.49
N LYS A 133 5.44 -17.05 11.29
CA LYS A 133 4.06 -17.55 11.15
C LYS A 133 3.88 -18.18 9.77
N ILE A 134 3.21 -19.31 9.72
CA ILE A 134 2.89 -20.05 8.50
C ILE A 134 1.41 -19.91 8.21
N GLY A 135 1.07 -19.58 6.97
CA GLY A 135 -0.29 -19.39 6.49
C GLY A 135 -0.76 -17.94 6.54
N LEU A 136 -1.68 -17.60 5.62
CA LEU A 136 -2.19 -16.25 5.45
C LEU A 136 -2.89 -15.73 6.71
N GLU A 137 -3.83 -16.49 7.26
CA GLU A 137 -4.63 -16.10 8.43
C GLU A 137 -3.77 -15.75 9.66
N ARG A 138 -2.71 -16.54 9.91
CA ARG A 138 -1.81 -16.28 11.05
C ARG A 138 -0.95 -15.04 10.83
N ASN A 139 -0.58 -14.76 9.58
CA ASN A 139 0.13 -13.54 9.23
C ASN A 139 -0.79 -12.33 9.32
N GLU A 140 -2.03 -12.43 8.89
CA GLU A 140 -3.03 -11.38 9.03
C GLU A 140 -3.28 -11.05 10.51
N ALA A 141 -3.52 -12.05 11.35
CA ALA A 141 -3.66 -11.85 12.80
C ALA A 141 -2.41 -11.23 13.44
N TRP A 142 -1.21 -11.63 12.99
CA TRP A 142 0.04 -11.04 13.48
C TRP A 142 0.20 -9.57 13.10
N TRP A 143 -0.26 -9.19 11.91
CA TRP A 143 -0.29 -7.79 11.48
C TRP A 143 -1.34 -7.00 12.26
N ALA A 144 -2.55 -7.55 12.45
CA ALA A 144 -3.61 -6.92 13.24
C ALA A 144 -3.17 -6.58 14.67
N LEU A 145 -2.31 -7.39 15.28
CA LEU A 145 -1.76 -7.12 16.61
C LEU A 145 -0.72 -5.98 16.64
N LYS A 146 -0.26 -5.51 15.48
CA LYS A 146 0.75 -4.43 15.37
C LYS A 146 0.16 -3.10 14.91
N ILE A 147 -1.08 -3.14 14.49
CA ILE A 147 -1.90 -2.01 14.06
C ILE A 147 -2.72 -1.51 15.24
#